data_9b9186cc67ea58c58db0a8086be2c992
#
_entry.id   9b9186cc67ea58c58db0a8086be2c992
#
_cell.length_a   1.000
_cell.length_b   1.000
_cell.length_c   1.000
_cell.angle_alpha   90.00
_cell.angle_beta   90.00
_cell.angle_gamma   90.00
#
_symmetry.space_group_name_H-M   'P 1'
#
loop_
_entity.id
_entity.type
_entity.pdbx_description
1 polymer ?
#
loop_
_entity_poly.entity_id
_entity_poly.type
_entity_poly.pdbx_seq_one_letter_code
_entity_poly.pdbx_strand_id
1 'polypeptide(L)'
;MIHRSLHRPQPRAAHRQSGAVLYVALIILVLLALIGIVGMQVAGLQERMSANYRSVNLAFQNAEEQVRLQECGLEDLVNRTSTAGCPTVTPDQFCDNGFDPVAWAQGFGMAGGAQTNARLIGPCISGNTSLDMGTKPVNEDPNPIYQVTVYATDVPANPMADAAVDIIFRP
;
A
#
# COMPACT_ATOMS: atom_id res chain seq x y z
N MET A 1 3.52 -89.77 49.04
CA MET A 1 4.29 -89.10 47.93
C MET A 1 3.27 -88.30 47.12
N ILE A 2 3.33 -87.00 47.23
CA ILE A 2 2.38 -86.10 46.57
C ILE A 2 3.10 -85.47 45.36
N HIS A 3 2.68 -85.88 44.15
CA HIS A 3 3.18 -85.30 42.91
C HIS A 3 2.56 -83.88 42.69
N ARG A 4 3.33 -82.83 42.83
CA ARG A 4 2.95 -81.48 42.53
C ARG A 4 3.16 -81.26 41.03
N SER A 5 2.08 -81.24 40.24
CA SER A 5 2.07 -80.94 38.85
C SER A 5 2.37 -79.44 38.62
N LEU A 6 3.54 -79.12 38.05
CA LEU A 6 3.96 -77.74 37.68
C LEU A 6 3.23 -77.37 36.36
N HIS A 7 2.21 -76.54 36.47
CA HIS A 7 1.54 -75.93 35.32
C HIS A 7 2.47 -74.92 34.69
N ARG A 8 3.06 -75.24 33.53
CA ARG A 8 3.80 -74.29 32.69
C ARG A 8 2.79 -73.37 32.01
N PRO A 9 2.93 -72.03 32.14
CA PRO A 9 2.09 -71.11 31.39
C PRO A 9 2.45 -71.20 29.89
N GLN A 10 1.46 -71.49 29.06
CA GLN A 10 1.60 -71.43 27.60
C GLN A 10 1.77 -70.02 27.16
N PRO A 11 2.79 -69.71 26.31
CA PRO A 11 2.91 -68.41 25.72
C PRO A 11 1.70 -68.14 24.83
N ARG A 12 0.94 -67.08 25.14
CA ARG A 12 -0.13 -66.56 24.27
C ARG A 12 0.51 -66.16 22.95
N ALA A 13 0.12 -66.82 21.86
CA ALA A 13 0.48 -66.46 20.51
C ALA A 13 -0.03 -65.04 20.24
N ALA A 14 0.88 -64.07 20.11
CA ALA A 14 0.56 -62.70 19.70
C ALA A 14 -0.04 -62.79 18.28
N HIS A 15 -1.33 -62.51 18.16
CA HIS A 15 -1.99 -62.37 16.85
C HIS A 15 -1.26 -61.22 16.11
N ARG A 16 -0.55 -61.55 15.03
CA ARG A 16 0.04 -60.61 14.10
C ARG A 16 -1.11 -59.91 13.35
N GLN A 17 -1.46 -58.73 13.82
CA GLN A 17 -2.36 -57.79 13.11
C GLN A 17 -1.59 -57.04 12.02
N SER A 18 -1.05 -57.71 11.03
CA SER A 18 -0.23 -57.08 9.99
C SER A 18 -1.04 -56.33 8.92
N GLY A 19 -2.32 -56.66 8.74
CA GLY A 19 -3.17 -55.99 7.74
C GLY A 19 -3.73 -54.63 8.15
N ALA A 20 -4.09 -54.47 9.45
CA ALA A 20 -4.66 -53.21 9.94
C ALA A 20 -3.65 -52.04 9.97
N VAL A 21 -2.38 -52.31 10.26
CA VAL A 21 -1.33 -51.33 10.33
C VAL A 21 -1.07 -50.70 8.97
N LEU A 22 -1.06 -51.47 7.89
CA LEU A 22 -0.87 -50.97 6.53
C LEU A 22 -2.00 -50.01 6.12
N TYR A 23 -3.25 -50.38 6.46
CA TYR A 23 -4.42 -49.54 6.15
C TYR A 23 -4.37 -48.18 6.89
N VAL A 24 -4.05 -48.19 8.18
CA VAL A 24 -3.89 -46.97 8.99
C VAL A 24 -2.75 -46.12 8.45
N ALA A 25 -1.60 -46.72 8.12
CA ALA A 25 -0.46 -45.99 7.54
C ALA A 25 -0.84 -45.32 6.21
N LEU A 26 -1.63 -45.98 5.36
CA LEU A 26 -2.09 -45.45 4.09
C LEU A 26 -3.00 -44.22 4.30
N ILE A 27 -3.96 -44.33 5.24
CA ILE A 27 -4.86 -43.21 5.58
C ILE A 27 -4.05 -41.99 6.07
N ILE A 28 -3.11 -42.22 6.98
CA ILE A 28 -2.24 -41.11 7.51
C ILE A 28 -1.44 -40.49 6.39
N LEU A 29 -0.89 -41.29 5.48
CA LEU A 29 -0.11 -40.78 4.35
C LEU A 29 -0.95 -39.92 3.41
N VAL A 30 -2.18 -40.33 3.10
CA VAL A 30 -3.14 -39.56 2.30
C VAL A 30 -3.51 -38.25 3.00
N LEU A 31 -3.77 -38.28 4.30
CA LEU A 31 -4.07 -37.06 5.07
C LEU A 31 -2.90 -36.10 5.08
N LEU A 32 -1.67 -36.58 5.28
CA LEU A 32 -0.46 -35.72 5.22
C LEU A 32 -0.24 -35.13 3.81
N ALA A 33 -0.51 -35.91 2.76
CA ALA A 33 -0.43 -35.40 1.38
C ALA A 33 -1.44 -34.29 1.12
N LEU A 34 -2.68 -34.42 1.60
CA LEU A 34 -3.70 -33.38 1.47
C LEU A 34 -3.31 -32.10 2.22
N ILE A 35 -2.82 -32.22 3.46
CA ILE A 35 -2.33 -31.07 4.23
C ILE A 35 -1.15 -30.38 3.51
N GLY A 36 -0.25 -31.17 2.93
CA GLY A 36 0.88 -30.64 2.16
C GLY A 36 0.43 -29.80 0.95
N ILE A 37 -0.57 -30.28 0.19
CA ILE A 37 -1.12 -29.56 -0.97
C ILE A 37 -1.77 -28.24 -0.53
N VAL A 38 -2.58 -28.27 0.52
CA VAL A 38 -3.23 -27.05 1.05
C VAL A 38 -2.17 -26.05 1.55
N GLY A 39 -1.13 -26.53 2.23
CA GLY A 39 -0.01 -25.69 2.69
C GLY A 39 0.67 -24.96 1.54
N MET A 40 0.93 -25.64 0.41
CA MET A 40 1.52 -25.01 -0.78
C MET A 40 0.60 -23.93 -1.40
N GLN A 41 -0.72 -24.17 -1.43
CA GLN A 41 -1.68 -23.19 -1.94
C GLN A 41 -1.70 -21.92 -1.08
N VAL A 42 -1.71 -22.07 0.24
CA VAL A 42 -1.67 -20.94 1.18
C VAL A 42 -0.36 -20.14 1.05
N ALA A 43 0.77 -20.84 0.94
CA ALA A 43 2.07 -20.19 0.75
C ALA A 43 2.10 -19.34 -0.54
N GLY A 44 1.55 -19.87 -1.65
CA GLY A 44 1.48 -19.11 -2.92
C GLY A 44 0.57 -17.88 -2.85
N LEU A 45 -0.51 -17.93 -2.08
CA LEU A 45 -1.36 -16.75 -1.83
C LEU A 45 -0.64 -15.70 -0.98
N GLN A 46 0.07 -16.11 0.05
CA GLN A 46 0.84 -15.21 0.92
C GLN A 46 1.96 -14.50 0.13
N GLU A 47 2.63 -15.19 -0.78
CA GLU A 47 3.65 -14.60 -1.64
C GLU A 47 3.05 -13.50 -2.54
N ARG A 48 1.91 -13.76 -3.17
CA ARG A 48 1.21 -12.76 -4.01
C ARG A 48 0.74 -11.55 -3.19
N MET A 49 0.19 -11.77 -1.99
CA MET A 49 -0.21 -10.68 -1.10
C MET A 49 1.00 -9.84 -0.69
N SER A 50 2.12 -10.48 -0.36
CA SER A 50 3.35 -9.78 0.02
C SER A 50 3.91 -8.95 -1.15
N ALA A 51 3.91 -9.50 -2.36
CA ALA A 51 4.34 -8.78 -3.55
C ALA A 51 3.46 -7.56 -3.84
N ASN A 52 2.12 -7.71 -3.80
CA ASN A 52 1.19 -6.60 -4.00
C ASN A 52 1.35 -5.53 -2.91
N TYR A 53 1.50 -5.91 -1.66
CA TYR A 53 1.73 -4.97 -0.57
C TYR A 53 3.01 -4.16 -0.77
N ARG A 54 4.06 -4.82 -1.24
CA ARG A 54 5.35 -4.16 -1.52
C ARG A 54 5.21 -3.13 -2.65
N SER A 55 4.54 -3.45 -3.75
CA SER A 55 4.37 -2.51 -4.86
C SER A 55 3.49 -1.32 -4.48
N VAL A 56 2.39 -1.53 -3.77
CA VAL A 56 1.56 -0.42 -3.26
C VAL A 56 2.34 0.47 -2.30
N ASN A 57 3.13 -0.11 -1.40
CA ASN A 57 3.94 0.67 -0.46
C ASN A 57 5.03 1.47 -1.19
N LEU A 58 5.64 0.90 -2.23
CA LEU A 58 6.63 1.61 -3.04
C LEU A 58 6.00 2.78 -3.81
N ALA A 59 4.82 2.58 -4.41
CA ALA A 59 4.09 3.65 -5.07
C ALA A 59 3.76 4.80 -4.10
N PHE A 60 3.33 4.47 -2.89
CA PHE A 60 3.06 5.45 -1.84
C PHE A 60 4.33 6.21 -1.42
N GLN A 61 5.46 5.53 -1.21
CA GLN A 61 6.73 6.17 -0.89
C GLN A 61 7.21 7.11 -2.00
N ASN A 62 7.05 6.70 -3.26
CA ASN A 62 7.38 7.55 -4.40
C ASN A 62 6.48 8.81 -4.44
N ALA A 63 5.19 8.67 -4.13
CA ALA A 63 4.28 9.81 -4.03
C ALA A 63 4.66 10.75 -2.89
N GLU A 64 4.98 10.22 -1.70
CA GLU A 64 5.45 11.03 -0.56
C GLU A 64 6.76 11.77 -0.85
N GLU A 65 7.70 11.14 -1.54
CA GLU A 65 8.94 11.79 -1.95
C GLU A 65 8.64 13.02 -2.84
N GLN A 66 7.75 12.87 -3.81
CA GLN A 66 7.35 13.97 -4.67
C GLN A 66 6.59 15.07 -3.92
N VAL A 67 5.76 14.71 -2.95
CA VAL A 67 5.10 15.70 -2.06
C VAL A 67 6.15 16.56 -1.35
N ARG A 68 7.16 15.93 -0.75
CA ARG A 68 8.24 16.67 -0.05
C ARG A 68 9.05 17.56 -0.98
N LEU A 69 9.27 17.13 -2.21
CA LEU A 69 9.91 17.99 -3.22
C LEU A 69 9.04 19.21 -3.56
N GLN A 70 7.71 19.01 -3.69
CA GLN A 70 6.79 20.14 -3.92
C GLN A 70 6.73 21.08 -2.71
N GLU A 71 6.69 20.56 -1.48
CA GLU A 71 6.78 21.39 -0.27
C GLU A 71 8.03 22.24 -0.26
N CYS A 72 9.19 21.64 -0.54
CA CYS A 72 10.46 22.36 -0.64
C CYS A 72 10.41 23.48 -1.68
N GLY A 73 9.87 23.22 -2.86
CA GLY A 73 9.73 24.24 -3.91
C GLY A 73 8.74 25.35 -3.56
N LEU A 74 7.68 25.04 -2.82
CA LEU A 74 6.72 26.03 -2.33
C LEU A 74 7.32 26.90 -1.21
N GLU A 75 8.11 26.32 -0.30
CA GLU A 75 8.87 27.08 0.69
C GLU A 75 9.85 28.05 0.02
N ASP A 76 10.59 27.59 -0.99
CA ASP A 76 11.50 28.45 -1.75
C ASP A 76 10.75 29.59 -2.46
N LEU A 77 9.57 29.30 -3.01
CA LEU A 77 8.73 30.31 -3.66
C LEU A 77 8.28 31.40 -2.68
N VAL A 78 7.81 31.00 -1.49
CA VAL A 78 7.32 31.96 -0.48
C VAL A 78 8.45 32.72 0.16
N ASN A 79 9.54 32.08 0.50
CA ASN A 79 10.71 32.67 1.14
C ASN A 79 11.63 33.40 0.14
N ARG A 80 11.36 33.29 -1.16
CA ARG A 80 12.22 33.84 -2.23
C ARG A 80 13.65 33.31 -2.14
N THR A 81 13.79 32.06 -1.80
CA THR A 81 15.04 31.31 -1.73
C THR A 81 15.20 30.37 -2.92
N SER A 82 16.32 29.73 -3.02
CA SER A 82 16.59 28.73 -4.05
C SER A 82 17.45 27.64 -3.43
N THR A 83 16.82 26.59 -2.95
CA THR A 83 17.49 25.46 -2.30
C THR A 83 17.88 24.42 -3.35
N ALA A 84 19.11 23.97 -3.29
CA ALA A 84 19.59 22.95 -4.23
C ALA A 84 18.78 21.64 -4.04
N GLY A 85 18.20 21.16 -5.13
CA GLY A 85 17.38 19.93 -5.13
C GLY A 85 15.87 20.17 -5.03
N CYS A 86 15.41 21.40 -4.71
CA CYS A 86 13.99 21.71 -4.74
C CYS A 86 13.57 22.11 -6.17
N PRO A 87 12.42 21.60 -6.68
CA PRO A 87 11.90 21.99 -7.99
C PRO A 87 11.32 23.39 -7.95
N THR A 88 11.35 24.06 -9.09
CA THR A 88 10.58 25.29 -9.27
C THR A 88 9.10 24.95 -9.40
N VAL A 89 8.29 25.42 -8.46
CA VAL A 89 6.85 25.19 -8.43
C VAL A 89 6.10 26.44 -8.86
N THR A 90 5.15 26.29 -9.77
CA THR A 90 4.22 27.36 -10.17
C THR A 90 2.81 26.93 -9.80
N PRO A 91 2.33 27.27 -8.60
CA PRO A 91 1.02 26.82 -8.15
C PRO A 91 -0.10 27.54 -8.93
N ASP A 92 -1.13 26.78 -9.27
CA ASP A 92 -2.37 27.35 -9.81
C ASP A 92 -3.07 28.18 -8.74
N GLN A 93 -3.59 29.36 -9.13
CA GLN A 93 -4.24 30.29 -8.18
C GLN A 93 -5.75 30.18 -8.28
N PHE A 94 -6.34 29.25 -7.53
CA PHE A 94 -7.80 29.05 -7.47
C PHE A 94 -8.24 28.81 -6.03
N CYS A 95 -9.29 29.52 -5.61
CA CYS A 95 -9.88 29.28 -4.30
C CYS A 95 -10.72 28.01 -4.26
N ASP A 96 -11.69 27.90 -5.17
CA ASP A 96 -12.53 26.73 -5.34
C ASP A 96 -13.00 26.67 -6.79
N ASN A 97 -12.57 25.66 -7.48
CA ASN A 97 -12.97 25.38 -8.87
C ASN A 97 -13.55 23.99 -9.03
N GLY A 98 -13.97 23.35 -7.92
CA GLY A 98 -14.48 21.98 -7.95
C GLY A 98 -13.41 20.93 -8.25
N PHE A 99 -12.14 21.21 -7.93
CA PHE A 99 -11.08 20.23 -8.11
C PHE A 99 -11.27 19.02 -7.19
N ASP A 100 -11.30 17.86 -7.79
CA ASP A 100 -11.36 16.57 -7.08
C ASP A 100 -10.01 15.86 -7.25
N PRO A 101 -9.22 15.73 -6.16
CA PRO A 101 -7.93 15.04 -6.20
C PRO A 101 -8.05 13.58 -6.65
N VAL A 102 -9.15 12.92 -6.29
CA VAL A 102 -9.40 11.51 -6.63
C VAL A 102 -9.66 11.37 -8.12
N ALA A 103 -10.55 12.19 -8.67
CA ALA A 103 -10.85 12.18 -10.10
C ALA A 103 -9.63 12.56 -10.94
N TRP A 104 -8.83 13.52 -10.47
CA TRP A 104 -7.58 13.92 -11.10
C TRP A 104 -6.57 12.75 -11.14
N ALA A 105 -6.35 12.07 -10.02
CA ALA A 105 -5.43 10.94 -9.93
C ALA A 105 -5.88 9.75 -10.80
N GLN A 106 -7.19 9.45 -10.82
CA GLN A 106 -7.76 8.39 -11.65
C GLN A 106 -7.61 8.66 -13.14
N GLY A 107 -7.50 9.92 -13.54
CA GLY A 107 -7.28 10.32 -14.93
C GLY A 107 -5.97 9.82 -15.54
N PHE A 108 -4.97 9.49 -14.72
CA PHE A 108 -3.67 8.97 -15.19
C PHE A 108 -3.69 7.45 -15.40
N GLY A 109 -4.61 6.73 -14.77
CA GLY A 109 -4.62 5.26 -14.82
C GLY A 109 -3.28 4.72 -14.31
N MET A 110 -2.71 3.75 -15.03
CA MET A 110 -1.38 3.21 -14.73
C MET A 110 -0.26 3.90 -15.55
N ALA A 111 -0.38 5.19 -15.80
CA ALA A 111 0.67 5.95 -16.47
C ALA A 111 1.93 5.99 -15.60
N GLY A 112 3.05 5.55 -16.14
CA GLY A 112 4.31 5.47 -15.41
C GLY A 112 4.85 6.84 -15.02
N GLY A 113 5.46 6.92 -13.85
CA GLY A 113 6.09 8.12 -13.32
C GLY A 113 5.24 8.85 -12.28
N ALA A 114 5.68 10.05 -11.94
CA ALA A 114 5.00 10.90 -10.98
C ALA A 114 4.35 12.09 -11.69
N GLN A 115 3.15 12.45 -11.23
CA GLN A 115 2.42 13.65 -11.64
C GLN A 115 2.12 14.48 -10.41
N THR A 116 2.28 15.79 -10.52
CA THR A 116 2.11 16.70 -9.40
C THR A 116 1.18 17.84 -9.78
N ASN A 117 0.34 18.25 -8.84
CA ASN A 117 -0.52 19.42 -8.96
C ASN A 117 -0.40 20.24 -7.67
N ALA A 118 0.03 21.49 -7.78
CA ALA A 118 0.12 22.41 -6.65
C ALA A 118 -0.82 23.59 -6.87
N ARG A 119 -1.65 23.88 -5.89
CA ARG A 119 -2.68 24.92 -5.97
C ARG A 119 -2.63 25.82 -4.75
N LEU A 120 -2.73 27.13 -4.96
CA LEU A 120 -2.93 28.09 -3.89
C LEU A 120 -4.43 28.18 -3.58
N ILE A 121 -4.86 27.70 -2.40
CA ILE A 121 -6.25 27.63 -1.99
C ILE A 121 -6.65 28.66 -0.93
N GLY A 122 -5.73 29.35 -0.36
CA GLY A 122 -6.02 30.33 0.69
C GLY A 122 -4.93 31.39 0.84
N PRO A 123 -5.30 32.52 1.42
CA PRO A 123 -6.65 32.96 1.77
C PRO A 123 -7.45 33.40 0.55
N CYS A 124 -8.73 33.06 0.57
CA CYS A 124 -9.65 33.45 -0.49
C CYS A 124 -10.61 34.52 0.02
N ILE A 125 -10.83 35.57 -0.77
CA ILE A 125 -11.91 36.50 -0.47
C ILE A 125 -13.25 35.86 -0.88
N SER A 126 -14.01 35.43 0.10
CA SER A 126 -15.43 35.10 -0.09
C SER A 126 -16.24 36.40 -0.02
N GLY A 127 -16.42 37.06 -1.15
CA GLY A 127 -17.18 38.28 -1.19
C GLY A 127 -17.79 38.51 -2.56
N ASN A 128 -19.07 38.68 -2.59
CA ASN A 128 -19.83 39.12 -3.76
C ASN A 128 -19.48 40.60 -4.05
N THR A 129 -18.20 40.88 -4.26
CA THR A 129 -17.76 42.23 -4.64
C THR A 129 -17.72 42.32 -6.16
N SER A 130 -18.18 43.46 -6.66
CA SER A 130 -18.32 43.81 -8.08
C SER A 130 -17.01 43.79 -8.88
N LEU A 131 -15.96 43.16 -8.37
CA LEU A 131 -14.60 43.15 -8.92
C LEU A 131 -14.15 41.76 -9.36
N ASP A 132 -15.05 40.79 -9.54
CA ASP A 132 -14.73 39.43 -10.02
C ASP A 132 -13.65 38.72 -9.17
N MET A 133 -13.61 39.01 -7.90
CA MET A 133 -12.57 38.57 -6.97
C MET A 133 -12.92 37.32 -6.18
N GLY A 134 -14.09 36.72 -6.43
CA GLY A 134 -14.58 35.58 -5.68
C GLY A 134 -13.88 34.24 -5.95
N THR A 135 -13.04 34.20 -6.98
CA THR A 135 -12.41 32.94 -7.46
C THR A 135 -10.89 32.91 -7.38
N LYS A 136 -10.26 34.01 -7.02
CA LYS A 136 -8.80 34.08 -6.91
C LYS A 136 -8.35 34.29 -5.48
N PRO A 137 -7.33 33.57 -5.02
CA PRO A 137 -6.74 33.83 -3.72
C PRO A 137 -6.11 35.23 -3.68
N VAL A 138 -6.32 35.95 -2.58
CA VAL A 138 -5.65 37.23 -2.36
C VAL A 138 -4.28 36.97 -1.80
N ASN A 139 -3.28 37.40 -2.54
CA ASN A 139 -1.88 37.21 -2.18
C ASN A 139 -1.39 38.23 -1.12
N GLU A 140 -2.31 38.75 -0.29
CA GLU A 140 -2.01 39.71 0.77
C GLU A 140 -1.76 39.05 2.14
N ASP A 141 -2.12 37.79 2.31
CA ASP A 141 -1.80 37.07 3.54
C ASP A 141 -0.34 36.61 3.51
N PRO A 142 0.43 36.93 4.56
CA PRO A 142 1.81 36.50 4.68
C PRO A 142 1.97 34.97 4.78
N ASN A 143 0.87 34.24 4.94
CA ASN A 143 0.87 32.76 5.09
C ASN A 143 -0.08 32.09 4.08
N PRO A 144 0.34 31.94 2.84
CA PRO A 144 -0.47 31.23 1.83
C PRO A 144 -0.68 29.78 2.19
N ILE A 145 -1.84 29.23 1.81
CA ILE A 145 -2.18 27.82 2.01
C ILE A 145 -2.23 27.16 0.64
N TYR A 146 -1.51 26.07 0.52
CA TYR A 146 -1.43 25.28 -0.71
C TYR A 146 -2.08 23.92 -0.54
N GLN A 147 -2.70 23.44 -1.59
CA GLN A 147 -3.06 22.05 -1.77
C GLN A 147 -2.08 21.43 -2.74
N VAL A 148 -1.46 20.34 -2.36
CA VAL A 148 -0.52 19.59 -3.18
C VAL A 148 -1.06 18.18 -3.37
N THR A 149 -1.37 17.84 -4.61
CA THR A 149 -1.83 16.52 -5.00
C THR A 149 -0.76 15.87 -5.85
N VAL A 150 -0.35 14.68 -5.48
CA VAL A 150 0.66 13.90 -6.19
C VAL A 150 0.11 12.53 -6.52
N TYR A 151 0.35 12.10 -7.74
CA TYR A 151 0.15 10.74 -8.20
C TYR A 151 1.52 10.13 -8.53
N ALA A 152 1.77 8.89 -8.12
CA ALA A 152 2.98 8.17 -8.49
C ALA A 152 2.73 6.67 -8.61
N THR A 153 3.57 6.02 -9.42
CA THR A 153 3.58 4.56 -9.59
C THR A 153 4.78 3.93 -8.91
N ASP A 154 4.71 2.62 -8.64
CA ASP A 154 5.81 1.87 -8.03
C ASP A 154 7.05 1.84 -8.94
N VAL A 155 6.87 1.48 -10.21
CA VAL A 155 7.96 1.42 -11.20
C VAL A 155 7.54 2.15 -12.48
N PRO A 156 8.23 3.23 -12.88
CA PRO A 156 7.83 4.04 -14.02
C PRO A 156 7.75 3.28 -15.35
N ALA A 157 8.64 2.29 -15.57
CA ALA A 157 8.70 1.57 -16.85
C ALA A 157 7.63 0.48 -17.00
N ASN A 158 7.18 -0.11 -15.89
CA ASN A 158 6.19 -1.17 -15.89
C ASN A 158 5.41 -1.14 -14.56
N PRO A 159 4.47 -0.21 -14.41
CA PRO A 159 3.76 -0.02 -13.15
C PRO A 159 2.84 -1.20 -12.85
N MET A 160 2.87 -1.66 -11.60
CA MET A 160 1.99 -2.69 -11.07
C MET A 160 1.08 -2.16 -9.97
N ALA A 161 1.43 -1.01 -9.39
CA ALA A 161 0.64 -0.30 -8.40
C ALA A 161 0.82 1.22 -8.56
N ASP A 162 -0.17 1.95 -8.13
CA ASP A 162 -0.17 3.41 -8.07
C ASP A 162 -0.69 3.89 -6.73
N ALA A 163 -0.34 5.12 -6.39
CA ALA A 163 -0.84 5.80 -5.21
C ALA A 163 -0.99 7.29 -5.50
N ALA A 164 -1.97 7.89 -4.85
CA ALA A 164 -2.14 9.35 -4.84
C ALA A 164 -2.12 9.85 -3.40
N VAL A 165 -1.42 10.95 -3.19
CA VAL A 165 -1.33 11.65 -1.91
C VAL A 165 -1.79 13.08 -2.11
N ASP A 166 -2.72 13.52 -1.28
CA ASP A 166 -3.21 14.90 -1.27
C ASP A 166 -2.98 15.50 0.11
N ILE A 167 -2.34 16.64 0.15
CA ILE A 167 -2.02 17.34 1.40
C ILE A 167 -2.38 18.81 1.32
N ILE A 168 -2.61 19.39 2.49
CA ILE A 168 -2.69 20.83 2.66
C ILE A 168 -1.41 21.28 3.35
N PHE A 169 -0.67 22.17 2.69
CA PHE A 169 0.62 22.66 3.13
C PHE A 169 0.58 24.17 3.38
N ARG A 170 1.19 24.56 4.47
CA ARG A 170 1.38 25.97 4.85
C ARG A 170 2.86 26.20 5.15
N PRO A 171 3.60 26.90 4.29
CA PRO A 171 5.00 27.24 4.50
C PRO A 171 5.25 28.13 5.70
#